data_14895a8ee5feca80c5d1769dcacb3a31
#
_entry.id   14895a8ee5feca80c5d1769dcacb3a31
#
_cell.length_a   1.000
_cell.length_b   1.000
_cell.length_c   1.000
_cell.angle_alpha   90.00
_cell.angle_beta   90.00
_cell.angle_gamma   90.00
#
_symmetry.space_group_name_H-M   'P 1'
#
loop_
_entity.id
_entity.type
_entity.pdbx_description
1 polymer ?
#
loop_
_entity_poly.entity_id
_entity_poly.type
_entity_poly.pdbx_seq_one_letter_code
_entity_poly.pdbx_strand_id
1 'polypeptide(L)'
;KYGMTLIGWWIPGHESLISSKPIPDVASIKDFKFRSPPGMESMIFTALGAKPIVMDFGEVPTALQTGLIDGADYSSLATNYAGGHYEQNKYATYPGFHSMPADHLACNTKVWNKLKPHEKGAMLAAIEICGRTITSLVERKNAEAVKALTAMGVTLHDWSREDRLKFRNAALGAWEEWKKKSPEAAALIEIHKAYMKANGIL
;
A
#
# COMPACT_ATOMS: atom_id res chain seq x y z
N LYS A 1 -18.23 18.14 -2.95
CA LYS A 1 -17.24 18.98 -2.25
C LYS A 1 -15.99 19.22 -3.13
N TYR A 2 -15.45 18.20 -3.79
CA TYR A 2 -14.21 18.27 -4.56
C TYR A 2 -14.40 18.36 -6.08
N GLY A 3 -15.63 18.50 -6.59
CA GLY A 3 -15.92 18.54 -8.02
C GLY A 3 -15.63 17.22 -8.74
N MET A 4 -15.59 16.10 -8.01
CA MET A 4 -15.30 14.77 -8.52
C MET A 4 -16.46 13.81 -8.25
N THR A 5 -16.70 12.90 -9.16
CA THR A 5 -17.67 11.81 -9.06
C THR A 5 -16.90 10.50 -8.92
N LEU A 6 -17.12 9.77 -7.83
CA LEU A 6 -16.57 8.43 -7.64
C LEU A 6 -17.25 7.47 -8.60
N ILE A 7 -16.46 6.73 -9.38
CA ILE A 7 -16.96 5.73 -10.35
C ILE A 7 -16.97 4.34 -9.73
N GLY A 8 -15.94 4.00 -8.97
CA GLY A 8 -15.82 2.76 -8.25
C GLY A 8 -14.46 2.60 -7.60
N TRP A 9 -14.24 1.45 -6.99
CA TRP A 9 -13.03 1.14 -6.25
C TRP A 9 -12.69 -0.35 -6.39
N TRP A 10 -11.43 -0.70 -6.07
CA TRP A 10 -10.94 -2.09 -6.05
C TRP A 10 -9.85 -2.24 -4.99
N ILE A 11 -9.56 -3.49 -4.63
CA ILE A 11 -8.48 -3.85 -3.72
C ILE A 11 -7.44 -4.66 -4.52
N PRO A 12 -6.26 -4.09 -4.82
CA PRO A 12 -5.24 -4.80 -5.59
C PRO A 12 -4.55 -5.92 -4.79
N GLY A 13 -4.69 -5.93 -3.48
CA GLY A 13 -4.03 -6.88 -2.58
C GLY A 13 -3.03 -6.19 -1.66
N HIS A 14 -2.24 -7.00 -0.95
CA HIS A 14 -1.23 -6.48 -0.03
C HIS A 14 -0.03 -5.91 -0.78
N GLU A 15 0.49 -4.79 -0.27
CA GLU A 15 1.73 -4.19 -0.75
C GLU A 15 2.95 -4.81 -0.05
N SER A 16 4.07 -4.78 -0.72
CA SER A 16 5.36 -5.30 -0.26
C SER A 16 6.39 -4.18 -0.22
N LEU A 17 7.08 -4.03 0.89
CA LEU A 17 8.19 -3.09 0.96
C LEU A 17 9.34 -3.56 0.07
N ILE A 18 9.93 -2.62 -0.66
CA ILE A 18 11.20 -2.80 -1.36
C ILE A 18 12.30 -2.30 -0.44
N SER A 19 13.42 -3.02 -0.33
CA SER A 19 14.53 -2.56 0.50
C SER A 19 15.90 -2.93 -0.07
N SER A 20 16.85 -2.02 0.09
CA SER A 20 18.27 -2.24 -0.15
C SER A 20 18.98 -2.90 1.05
N LYS A 21 18.33 -2.95 2.21
CA LYS A 21 18.83 -3.51 3.47
C LYS A 21 17.89 -4.61 3.99
N PRO A 22 18.38 -5.57 4.79
CA PRO A 22 17.53 -6.55 5.45
C PRO A 22 16.46 -5.87 6.33
N ILE A 23 15.22 -6.35 6.23
CA ILE A 23 14.07 -5.88 7.03
C ILE A 23 13.33 -7.08 7.63
N PRO A 24 13.99 -7.92 8.45
CA PRO A 24 13.41 -9.17 8.94
C PRO A 24 12.34 -9.00 10.00
N ASP A 25 12.27 -7.85 10.66
CA ASP A 25 11.42 -7.59 11.82
C ASP A 25 11.11 -6.09 11.98
N VAL A 26 10.25 -5.77 12.95
CA VAL A 26 9.87 -4.38 13.27
C VAL A 26 11.05 -3.55 13.79
N ALA A 27 12.05 -4.16 14.43
CA ALA A 27 13.20 -3.44 14.97
C ALA A 27 14.12 -2.89 13.85
N SER A 28 14.15 -3.58 12.71
CA SER A 28 14.92 -3.16 11.53
C SER A 28 14.41 -1.87 10.88
N ILE A 29 13.20 -1.41 11.26
CA ILE A 29 12.62 -0.16 10.78
C ILE A 29 13.24 1.07 11.46
N LYS A 30 13.90 0.91 12.61
CA LYS A 30 14.55 2.03 13.29
C LYS A 30 15.63 2.66 12.40
N ASP A 31 15.58 3.99 12.29
CA ASP A 31 16.49 4.81 11.47
C ASP A 31 16.42 4.52 9.95
N PHE A 32 15.47 3.71 9.50
CA PHE A 32 15.27 3.34 8.11
C PHE A 32 14.77 4.56 7.32
N LYS A 33 15.52 4.96 6.30
CA LYS A 33 15.12 6.02 5.36
C LYS A 33 14.09 5.45 4.40
N PHE A 34 12.85 5.79 4.62
CA PHE A 34 11.72 5.13 4.00
C PHE A 34 10.92 6.08 3.13
N ARG A 35 10.70 5.72 1.87
CA ARG A 35 9.72 6.43 1.05
C ARG A 35 8.33 5.98 1.43
N SER A 36 7.53 6.93 1.84
CA SER A 36 6.11 6.75 2.12
C SER A 36 5.27 7.62 1.18
N PRO A 37 4.09 7.16 0.75
CA PRO A 37 3.12 8.05 0.13
C PRO A 37 2.69 9.15 1.10
N PRO A 38 2.15 10.27 0.60
CA PRO A 38 1.57 11.29 1.48
C PRO A 38 0.40 10.72 2.26
N GLY A 39 0.42 10.82 3.58
CA GLY A 39 -0.70 10.36 4.39
C GLY A 39 -0.35 9.80 5.75
N MET A 40 -1.19 8.88 6.21
CA MET A 40 -1.11 8.28 7.54
C MET A 40 0.09 7.35 7.69
N GLU A 41 0.54 6.72 6.63
CA GLU A 41 1.62 5.75 6.66
C GLU A 41 2.92 6.35 7.21
N SER A 42 3.29 7.57 6.80
CA SER A 42 4.44 8.29 7.35
C SER A 42 4.39 8.40 8.88
N MET A 43 3.20 8.59 9.45
CA MET A 43 3.04 8.66 10.91
C MET A 43 3.30 7.31 11.57
N ILE A 44 2.84 6.22 10.95
CA ILE A 44 3.04 4.85 11.45
C ILE A 44 4.52 4.51 11.48
N PHE A 45 5.21 4.73 10.35
CA PHE A 45 6.64 4.44 10.25
C PHE A 45 7.49 5.36 11.16
N THR A 46 7.11 6.63 11.33
CA THR A 46 7.73 7.53 12.31
C THR A 46 7.58 7.00 13.73
N ALA A 47 6.41 6.51 14.11
CA ALA A 47 6.18 5.94 15.43
C ALA A 47 7.02 4.67 15.70
N LEU A 48 7.46 3.99 14.65
CA LEU A 48 8.37 2.84 14.70
C LEU A 48 9.86 3.24 14.61
N GLY A 49 10.14 4.55 14.55
CA GLY A 49 11.51 5.08 14.52
C GLY A 49 12.13 5.17 13.13
N ALA A 50 11.36 4.97 12.06
CA ALA A 50 11.83 5.24 10.70
C ALA A 50 11.98 6.73 10.43
N LYS A 51 12.64 7.05 9.32
CA LYS A 51 12.80 8.39 8.77
C LYS A 51 12.05 8.49 7.43
N PRO A 52 10.71 8.66 7.46
CA PRO A 52 9.93 8.70 6.23
C PRO A 52 10.24 9.96 5.42
N ILE A 53 10.32 9.77 4.12
CA ILE A 53 10.51 10.82 3.13
C ILE A 53 9.33 10.73 2.16
N VAL A 54 8.54 11.79 2.06
CA VAL A 54 7.44 11.87 1.10
C VAL A 54 8.00 12.32 -0.24
N MET A 55 7.81 11.50 -1.27
CA MET A 55 8.23 11.83 -2.64
C MET A 55 7.28 11.21 -3.65
N ASP A 56 7.30 11.74 -4.86
CA ASP A 56 6.49 11.23 -5.95
C ASP A 56 6.90 9.81 -6.35
N PHE A 57 5.91 9.08 -6.87
CA PHE A 57 6.07 7.67 -7.25
C PHE A 57 7.19 7.46 -8.29
N GLY A 58 7.32 8.39 -9.25
CA GLY A 58 8.35 8.34 -10.29
C GLY A 58 9.77 8.57 -9.82
N GLU A 59 9.97 9.13 -8.61
CA GLU A 59 11.30 9.43 -8.05
C GLU A 59 11.90 8.22 -7.31
N VAL A 60 11.07 7.26 -6.91
CA VAL A 60 11.47 6.12 -6.07
C VAL A 60 12.62 5.29 -6.67
N PRO A 61 12.61 4.93 -7.96
CA PRO A 61 13.72 4.15 -8.55
C PRO A 61 15.07 4.85 -8.39
N THR A 62 15.14 6.13 -8.71
CA THR A 62 16.38 6.93 -8.57
C THR A 62 16.79 7.09 -7.11
N ALA A 63 15.83 7.31 -6.21
CA ALA A 63 16.10 7.48 -4.79
C ALA A 63 16.65 6.20 -4.14
N LEU A 64 16.15 5.03 -4.53
CA LEU A 64 16.71 3.73 -4.13
C LEU A 64 18.10 3.50 -4.69
N GLN A 65 18.31 3.81 -5.99
CA GLN A 65 19.58 3.62 -6.67
C GLN A 65 20.70 4.49 -6.09
N THR A 66 20.37 5.72 -5.72
CA THR A 66 21.35 6.67 -5.14
C THR A 66 21.55 6.50 -3.63
N GLY A 67 20.79 5.66 -2.96
CA GLY A 67 20.82 5.49 -1.51
C GLY A 67 20.25 6.69 -0.73
N LEU A 68 19.49 7.55 -1.40
CA LEU A 68 18.72 8.62 -0.73
C LEU A 68 17.70 7.99 0.24
N ILE A 69 17.09 6.89 -0.14
CA ILE A 69 16.23 6.05 0.68
C ILE A 69 16.80 4.63 0.79
N ASP A 70 16.51 3.96 1.89
CA ASP A 70 16.87 2.56 2.13
C ASP A 70 15.80 1.61 1.61
N GLY A 71 14.57 2.08 1.50
CA GLY A 71 13.43 1.31 1.01
C GLY A 71 12.19 2.16 0.74
N ALA A 72 11.18 1.50 0.18
CA ALA A 72 9.95 2.16 -0.23
C ALA A 72 8.73 1.26 -0.05
N ASP A 73 7.61 1.88 0.32
CA ASP A 73 6.31 1.41 -0.08
C ASP A 73 6.06 1.84 -1.53
N TYR A 74 5.67 0.89 -2.37
CA TYR A 74 5.46 1.14 -3.79
C TYR A 74 4.18 0.45 -4.29
N SER A 75 4.13 -0.90 -4.23
CA SER A 75 2.96 -1.67 -4.67
C SER A 75 3.07 -3.14 -4.25
N SER A 76 2.27 -4.03 -4.87
CA SER A 76 2.37 -5.47 -4.67
C SER A 76 3.73 -6.03 -5.10
N LEU A 77 4.10 -7.19 -4.57
CA LEU A 77 5.36 -7.85 -4.92
C LEU A 77 5.53 -8.03 -6.43
N ALA A 78 4.46 -8.45 -7.12
CA ALA A 78 4.47 -8.66 -8.56
C ALA A 78 4.65 -7.37 -9.35
N THR A 79 4.00 -6.28 -8.92
CA THR A 79 4.13 -4.96 -9.56
C THR A 79 5.55 -4.42 -9.38
N ASN A 80 6.09 -4.54 -8.18
CA ASN A 80 7.46 -4.14 -7.86
C ASN A 80 8.48 -4.94 -8.69
N TYR A 81 8.25 -6.25 -8.85
CA TYR A 81 9.09 -7.10 -9.69
C TYR A 81 9.03 -6.69 -11.17
N ALA A 82 7.82 -6.51 -11.71
CA ALA A 82 7.63 -6.09 -13.10
C ALA A 82 8.23 -4.71 -13.39
N GLY A 83 8.29 -3.83 -12.38
CA GLY A 83 8.96 -2.53 -12.45
C GLY A 83 10.49 -2.56 -12.36
N GLY A 84 11.10 -3.74 -12.24
CA GLY A 84 12.57 -3.90 -12.18
C GLY A 84 13.22 -3.48 -10.85
N HIS A 85 12.43 -3.21 -9.81
CA HIS A 85 12.96 -2.66 -8.55
C HIS A 85 13.91 -3.62 -7.81
N TYR A 86 13.83 -4.93 -8.07
CA TYR A 86 14.65 -5.94 -7.42
C TYR A 86 15.96 -6.29 -8.16
N GLU A 87 16.26 -5.60 -9.23
CA GLU A 87 17.57 -5.75 -9.90
C GLU A 87 18.72 -5.33 -8.95
N GLN A 88 18.50 -4.24 -8.22
CA GLN A 88 19.46 -3.66 -7.29
C GLN A 88 19.06 -3.83 -5.81
N ASN A 89 17.77 -3.93 -5.50
CA ASN A 89 17.27 -4.08 -4.13
C ASN A 89 17.01 -5.56 -3.84
N LYS A 90 17.67 -6.12 -2.84
CA LYS A 90 17.69 -7.57 -2.60
C LYS A 90 16.82 -8.02 -1.43
N TYR A 91 15.96 -7.15 -0.90
CA TYR A 91 15.08 -7.47 0.22
C TYR A 91 13.67 -6.96 -0.03
N ALA A 92 12.69 -7.75 0.40
CA ALA A 92 11.28 -7.38 0.37
C ALA A 92 10.55 -7.97 1.57
N THR A 93 9.41 -7.38 1.93
CA THR A 93 8.46 -8.04 2.84
C THR A 93 7.46 -8.85 2.04
N TYR A 94 7.32 -10.14 2.36
CA TYR A 94 6.28 -10.97 1.76
C TYR A 94 5.97 -12.19 2.65
N PRO A 95 4.67 -12.50 2.90
CA PRO A 95 3.48 -11.74 2.48
C PRO A 95 3.46 -10.30 3.01
N GLY A 96 2.88 -9.39 2.22
CA GLY A 96 2.72 -8.00 2.63
C GLY A 96 1.80 -7.85 3.86
N PHE A 97 2.04 -6.86 4.70
CA PHE A 97 1.30 -6.70 5.96
C PHE A 97 1.00 -5.24 6.31
N HIS A 98 1.71 -4.29 5.73
CA HIS A 98 1.69 -2.88 6.14
C HIS A 98 0.58 -2.09 5.48
N SER A 99 0.21 -2.44 4.26
CA SER A 99 -0.80 -1.75 3.46
C SER A 99 -1.59 -2.73 2.61
N MET A 100 -2.88 -2.47 2.47
CA MET A 100 -3.79 -3.07 1.51
C MET A 100 -4.75 -1.96 1.06
N PRO A 101 -4.37 -1.17 0.04
CA PRO A 101 -5.12 0.00 -0.36
C PRO A 101 -6.48 -0.33 -0.96
N ALA A 102 -7.42 0.58 -0.82
CA ALA A 102 -8.65 0.62 -1.61
C ALA A 102 -8.46 1.68 -2.71
N ASP A 103 -7.91 1.25 -3.83
CA ASP A 103 -7.76 2.12 -4.99
C ASP A 103 -9.11 2.52 -5.56
N HIS A 104 -9.20 3.67 -6.15
CA HIS A 104 -10.47 4.17 -6.67
C HIS A 104 -10.30 4.94 -7.97
N LEU A 105 -11.34 4.90 -8.78
CA LEU A 105 -11.49 5.71 -9.99
C LEU A 105 -12.47 6.85 -9.71
N ALA A 106 -12.02 8.07 -9.88
CA ALA A 106 -12.86 9.25 -9.81
C ALA A 106 -12.72 10.08 -11.08
N CYS A 107 -13.82 10.64 -11.54
CA CYS A 107 -13.89 11.50 -12.71
C CYS A 107 -14.26 12.92 -12.30
N ASN A 108 -13.72 13.93 -13.00
CA ASN A 108 -14.23 15.30 -12.86
C ASN A 108 -15.73 15.32 -13.14
N THR A 109 -16.52 15.86 -12.20
CA THR A 109 -17.99 15.83 -12.30
C THR A 109 -18.52 16.50 -13.55
N LYS A 110 -17.88 17.59 -14.03
CA LYS A 110 -18.29 18.27 -15.26
C LYS A 110 -18.05 17.39 -16.51
N VAL A 111 -16.98 16.61 -16.51
CA VAL A 111 -16.68 15.64 -17.56
C VAL A 111 -17.66 14.48 -17.49
N TRP A 112 -17.81 13.89 -16.30
CA TRP A 112 -18.76 12.79 -16.05
C TRP A 112 -20.18 13.12 -16.55
N ASN A 113 -20.65 14.31 -16.23
CA ASN A 113 -22.01 14.74 -16.62
C ASN A 113 -22.21 14.89 -18.14
N LYS A 114 -21.14 15.10 -18.91
CA LYS A 114 -21.18 15.18 -20.37
C LYS A 114 -21.17 13.80 -21.06
N LEU A 115 -20.76 12.76 -20.36
CA LEU A 115 -20.74 11.40 -20.92
C LEU A 115 -22.16 10.90 -21.19
N LYS A 116 -22.31 10.18 -22.27
CA LYS A 116 -23.56 9.53 -22.66
C LYS A 116 -23.85 8.34 -21.73
N PRO A 117 -25.12 7.90 -21.60
CA PRO A 117 -25.48 6.78 -20.74
C PRO A 117 -24.68 5.50 -20.99
N HIS A 118 -24.45 5.15 -22.27
CA HIS A 118 -23.69 3.94 -22.62
C HIS A 118 -22.20 4.05 -22.27
N GLU A 119 -21.59 5.24 -22.36
CA GLU A 119 -20.21 5.47 -21.96
C GLU A 119 -20.06 5.32 -20.43
N LYS A 120 -20.99 5.90 -19.66
CA LYS A 120 -21.05 5.70 -18.20
C LYS A 120 -21.25 4.22 -17.86
N GLY A 121 -22.16 3.55 -18.54
CA GLY A 121 -22.43 2.12 -18.36
C GLY A 121 -21.19 1.26 -18.61
N ALA A 122 -20.44 1.55 -19.66
CA ALA A 122 -19.19 0.84 -19.99
C ALA A 122 -18.13 1.03 -18.88
N MET A 123 -17.95 2.26 -18.39
CA MET A 123 -17.01 2.53 -17.29
C MET A 123 -17.40 1.83 -15.99
N LEU A 124 -18.68 1.88 -15.63
CA LEU A 124 -19.18 1.19 -14.42
C LEU A 124 -19.00 -0.32 -14.51
N ALA A 125 -19.32 -0.93 -15.67
CA ALA A 125 -19.10 -2.35 -15.89
C ALA A 125 -17.62 -2.74 -15.83
N ALA A 126 -16.74 -1.94 -16.44
CA ALA A 126 -15.30 -2.19 -16.41
C ALA A 126 -14.72 -2.15 -14.99
N ILE A 127 -15.12 -1.16 -14.18
CA ILE A 127 -14.63 -1.05 -12.81
C ILE A 127 -15.17 -2.17 -11.90
N GLU A 128 -16.40 -2.62 -12.13
CA GLU A 128 -16.97 -3.75 -11.42
C GLU A 128 -16.21 -5.05 -11.73
N ILE A 129 -15.88 -5.30 -12.99
CA ILE A 129 -15.08 -6.45 -13.41
C ILE A 129 -13.67 -6.36 -12.75
N CYS A 130 -13.04 -5.18 -12.81
CA CYS A 130 -11.76 -4.93 -12.15
C CYS A 130 -11.83 -5.27 -10.66
N GLY A 131 -12.81 -4.72 -9.94
CA GLY A 131 -12.98 -4.94 -8.51
C GLY A 131 -13.18 -6.40 -8.12
N ARG A 132 -13.80 -7.21 -9.01
CA ARG A 132 -14.01 -8.64 -8.78
C ARG A 132 -12.79 -9.51 -9.09
N THR A 133 -11.88 -9.08 -9.94
CA THR A 133 -10.85 -9.95 -10.51
C THR A 133 -9.42 -9.56 -10.11
N ILE A 134 -9.17 -8.29 -9.80
CA ILE A 134 -7.81 -7.77 -9.65
C ILE A 134 -7.04 -8.43 -8.49
N THR A 135 -7.68 -8.61 -7.33
CA THR A 135 -7.03 -9.21 -6.16
C THR A 135 -6.50 -10.60 -6.48
N SER A 136 -7.36 -11.47 -7.04
CA SER A 136 -6.95 -12.84 -7.41
C SER A 136 -5.89 -12.86 -8.51
N LEU A 137 -5.93 -11.90 -9.44
CA LEU A 137 -4.90 -11.76 -10.47
C LEU A 137 -3.56 -11.40 -9.84
N VAL A 138 -3.54 -10.40 -8.96
CA VAL A 138 -2.31 -9.96 -8.28
C VAL A 138 -1.75 -11.07 -7.39
N GLU A 139 -2.59 -11.82 -6.67
CA GLU A 139 -2.14 -12.96 -5.86
C GLU A 139 -1.43 -14.04 -6.69
N ARG A 140 -2.01 -14.39 -7.85
CA ARG A 140 -1.33 -15.31 -8.79
C ARG A 140 -0.01 -14.77 -9.29
N LYS A 141 0.04 -13.48 -9.65
CA LYS A 141 1.27 -12.82 -10.10
C LYS A 141 2.31 -12.71 -8.98
N ASN A 142 1.89 -12.50 -7.74
CA ASN A 142 2.78 -12.55 -6.59
C ASN A 142 3.42 -13.93 -6.42
N ALA A 143 2.66 -15.01 -6.60
CA ALA A 143 3.21 -16.36 -6.53
C ALA A 143 4.24 -16.65 -7.65
N GLU A 144 4.04 -16.12 -8.85
CA GLU A 144 5.03 -16.16 -9.93
C GLU A 144 6.29 -15.33 -9.56
N ALA A 145 6.09 -14.12 -9.04
CA ALA A 145 7.16 -13.21 -8.62
C ALA A 145 8.01 -13.81 -7.49
N VAL A 146 7.42 -14.49 -6.51
CA VAL A 146 8.16 -15.19 -5.44
C VAL A 146 9.21 -16.13 -6.02
N LYS A 147 8.83 -16.95 -7.01
CA LYS A 147 9.75 -17.91 -7.65
C LYS A 147 10.88 -17.19 -8.38
N ALA A 148 10.55 -16.16 -9.16
CA ALA A 148 11.54 -15.40 -9.92
C ALA A 148 12.51 -14.64 -9.00
N LEU A 149 12.00 -13.97 -7.98
CA LEU A 149 12.80 -13.20 -7.02
C LEU A 149 13.71 -14.08 -6.18
N THR A 150 13.24 -15.26 -5.77
CA THR A 150 14.10 -16.26 -5.08
C THR A 150 15.25 -16.69 -5.99
N ALA A 151 14.99 -16.94 -7.27
CA ALA A 151 16.04 -17.28 -8.25
C ALA A 151 17.02 -16.12 -8.50
N MET A 152 16.60 -14.86 -8.33
CA MET A 152 17.43 -13.66 -8.41
C MET A 152 18.21 -13.37 -7.11
N GLY A 153 18.08 -14.21 -6.08
CA GLY A 153 18.73 -14.01 -4.78
C GLY A 153 18.09 -12.92 -3.92
N VAL A 154 16.84 -12.58 -4.16
CA VAL A 154 16.09 -11.65 -3.31
C VAL A 154 15.59 -12.40 -2.07
N THR A 155 15.83 -11.84 -0.89
CA THR A 155 15.32 -12.36 0.37
C THR A 155 13.94 -11.78 0.67
N LEU A 156 12.97 -12.67 0.84
CA LEU A 156 11.59 -12.31 1.20
C LEU A 156 11.43 -12.49 2.72
N HIS A 157 11.18 -11.41 3.42
CA HIS A 157 10.99 -11.41 4.87
C HIS A 157 9.50 -11.53 5.22
N ASP A 158 9.15 -12.61 5.92
CA ASP A 158 7.84 -12.81 6.51
C ASP A 158 7.92 -12.43 8.00
N TRP A 159 7.37 -11.28 8.36
CA TRP A 159 7.40 -10.81 9.73
C TRP A 159 6.59 -11.72 10.66
N SER A 160 7.13 -11.93 11.86
CA SER A 160 6.44 -12.69 12.89
C SER A 160 5.08 -12.07 13.25
N ARG A 161 4.18 -12.89 13.82
CA ARG A 161 2.90 -12.38 14.32
C ARG A 161 3.11 -11.28 15.37
N GLU A 162 4.14 -11.39 16.19
CA GLU A 162 4.47 -10.39 17.21
C GLU A 162 4.89 -9.06 16.59
N ASP A 163 5.74 -9.08 15.58
CA ASP A 163 6.18 -7.86 14.86
C ASP A 163 5.04 -7.19 14.12
N ARG A 164 4.19 -7.99 13.46
CA ARG A 164 2.97 -7.46 12.83
C ARG A 164 2.01 -6.84 13.83
N LEU A 165 1.93 -7.38 15.05
CA LEU A 165 1.12 -6.81 16.13
C LEU A 165 1.71 -5.48 16.63
N LYS A 166 3.03 -5.37 16.76
CA LYS A 166 3.72 -4.11 17.11
C LYS A 166 3.45 -3.04 16.04
N PHE A 167 3.54 -3.41 14.76
CA PHE A 167 3.20 -2.51 13.65
C PHE A 167 1.74 -2.04 13.71
N ARG A 168 0.81 -2.96 13.93
CA ARG A 168 -0.63 -2.64 14.07
C ARG A 168 -0.89 -1.69 15.24
N ASN A 169 -0.24 -1.88 16.37
CA ASN A 169 -0.39 -0.99 17.53
C ASN A 169 0.09 0.44 17.20
N ALA A 170 1.20 0.58 16.47
CA ALA A 170 1.64 1.88 15.97
C ALA A 170 0.62 2.49 15.00
N ALA A 171 0.04 1.68 14.10
CA ALA A 171 -1.01 2.12 13.19
C ALA A 171 -2.26 2.62 13.91
N LEU A 172 -2.70 1.92 14.97
CA LEU A 172 -3.84 2.37 15.79
C LEU A 172 -3.60 3.73 16.43
N GLY A 173 -2.38 3.99 16.90
CA GLY A 173 -1.98 5.31 17.42
C GLY A 173 -2.09 6.41 16.34
N ALA A 174 -1.59 6.14 15.14
CA ALA A 174 -1.70 7.07 14.00
C ALA A 174 -3.17 7.29 13.58
N TRP A 175 -4.03 6.28 13.67
CA TRP A 175 -5.45 6.41 13.37
C TRP A 175 -6.17 7.36 14.33
N GLU A 176 -5.84 7.32 15.63
CA GLU A 176 -6.43 8.26 16.62
C GLU A 176 -6.06 9.72 16.30
N GLU A 177 -4.83 9.97 15.86
CA GLU A 177 -4.43 11.30 15.42
C GLU A 177 -5.13 11.70 14.10
N TRP A 178 -5.30 10.74 13.18
CA TRP A 178 -5.95 10.99 11.89
C TRP A 178 -7.45 11.31 12.03
N LYS A 179 -8.14 10.76 13.02
CA LYS A 179 -9.54 11.09 13.35
C LYS A 179 -9.77 12.59 13.55
N LYS A 180 -8.76 13.31 14.00
CA LYS A 180 -8.82 14.75 14.22
C LYS A 180 -8.88 15.58 12.93
N LYS A 181 -8.63 14.97 11.77
CA LYS A 181 -8.60 15.64 10.45
C LYS A 181 -9.99 16.05 9.97
N SER A 182 -10.99 15.20 10.15
CA SER A 182 -12.38 15.48 9.78
C SER A 182 -13.37 14.51 10.43
N PRO A 183 -14.64 14.86 10.52
CA PRO A 183 -15.69 13.94 10.98
C PRO A 183 -15.79 12.67 10.12
N GLU A 184 -15.56 12.78 8.81
CA GLU A 184 -15.58 11.65 7.88
C GLU A 184 -14.41 10.69 8.16
N ALA A 185 -13.20 11.21 8.41
CA ALA A 185 -12.06 10.40 8.80
C ALA A 185 -12.34 9.65 10.12
N ALA A 186 -12.91 10.33 11.10
CA ALA A 186 -13.29 9.72 12.37
C ALA A 186 -14.31 8.58 12.15
N ALA A 187 -15.35 8.82 11.36
CA ALA A 187 -16.38 7.82 11.08
C ALA A 187 -15.81 6.58 10.39
N LEU A 188 -14.96 6.76 9.37
CA LEU A 188 -14.31 5.65 8.65
C LEU A 188 -13.42 4.82 9.57
N ILE A 189 -12.63 5.45 10.41
CA ILE A 189 -11.74 4.75 11.36
C ILE A 189 -12.56 3.95 12.37
N GLU A 190 -13.66 4.47 12.89
CA GLU A 190 -14.50 3.72 13.81
C GLU A 190 -15.19 2.52 13.14
N ILE A 191 -15.62 2.66 11.88
CA ILE A 191 -16.15 1.53 11.09
C ILE A 191 -15.08 0.44 10.94
N HIS A 192 -13.85 0.82 10.58
CA HIS A 192 -12.74 -0.11 10.46
C HIS A 192 -12.43 -0.82 11.78
N LYS A 193 -12.34 -0.08 12.89
CA LYS A 193 -12.10 -0.66 14.21
C LYS A 193 -13.22 -1.63 14.63
N ALA A 194 -14.47 -1.27 14.38
CA ALA A 194 -15.61 -2.14 14.65
C ALA A 194 -15.55 -3.44 13.85
N TYR A 195 -15.22 -3.35 12.55
CA TYR A 195 -15.02 -4.53 11.70
C TYR A 195 -13.88 -5.41 12.21
N MET A 196 -12.74 -4.83 12.54
CA MET A 196 -11.58 -5.59 13.04
C MET A 196 -11.91 -6.32 14.35
N LYS A 197 -12.62 -5.66 15.29
CA LYS A 197 -13.09 -6.29 16.54
C LYS A 197 -14.06 -7.44 16.27
N ALA A 198 -15.04 -7.23 15.38
CA ALA A 198 -16.02 -8.26 15.02
C ALA A 198 -15.38 -9.51 14.40
N ASN A 199 -14.21 -9.36 13.78
CA ASN A 199 -13.46 -10.46 13.13
C ASN A 199 -12.26 -10.96 13.94
N GLY A 200 -12.12 -10.55 15.22
CA GLY A 200 -11.02 -11.00 16.09
C GLY A 200 -9.62 -10.54 15.63
N ILE A 201 -9.55 -9.42 14.91
CA ILE A 201 -8.30 -8.84 14.43
C ILE A 201 -7.73 -7.84 15.46
N LEU A 202 -8.62 -7.25 16.27
CA LEU A 202 -8.34 -6.41 17.43
C LEU A 202 -8.85 -7.05 18.71
#